data_f02ecb73826ab0e98871363477922dca
#
_entry.id   f02ecb73826ab0e98871363477922dca
#
_cell.length_a   1.000
_cell.length_b   1.000
_cell.length_c   1.000
_cell.angle_alpha   90.00
_cell.angle_beta   90.00
_cell.angle_gamma   90.00
#
_symmetry.space_group_name_H-M   'P 1'
#
loop_
_entity.id
_entity.type
_entity.pdbx_description
1 polymer ?
#
loop_
_entity_poly.entity_id
_entity_poly.type
_entity_poly.pdbx_seq_one_letter_code
_entity_poly.pdbx_strand_id
1 'polypeptide(L)'
;MEINQFVKLAIQEDVKKGDHSTLSCIPKSSIGSAKLLVKENGIISGINLAKEIFNCYDSTIDFKSILKDGQKVSIGDVAFIVSGKSSSILTIERLVLNVIQRMSAISTLTNMYVEKLKGLNSKILDTRKTTPLNRFLEKQAVKIGGGYNHRFGLYDMIMLKDNHIDFAGGIPQAIEKTNNYLIENKLDIKIEIETRNLEEVRQVLECGNIHRIMMDNFNYKDLKTGVELIKGVYETEASGGINLDTVKNYAMCGVDYISVGALTHSVNNMDLSLKAVK
;
A
#
# COMPACT_ATOMS: atom_id res chain seq x y z
N MET A 1 -7.79 10.97 1.45
CA MET A 1 -9.28 10.95 1.52
C MET A 1 -9.64 10.47 2.90
N GLU A 2 -10.54 11.17 3.58
CA GLU A 2 -11.07 10.75 4.88
C GLU A 2 -12.00 9.55 4.71
N ILE A 3 -12.03 8.65 5.69
CA ILE A 3 -12.81 7.41 5.61
C ILE A 3 -14.31 7.68 5.42
N ASN A 4 -14.86 8.66 6.13
CA ASN A 4 -16.28 9.04 6.00
C ASN A 4 -16.65 9.48 4.58
N GLN A 5 -15.76 10.23 3.91
CA GLN A 5 -15.94 10.65 2.53
C GLN A 5 -15.90 9.44 1.58
N PHE A 6 -14.94 8.54 1.78
CA PHE A 6 -14.82 7.30 1.00
C PHE A 6 -16.10 6.47 1.11
N VAL A 7 -16.55 6.19 2.34
CA VAL A 7 -17.76 5.37 2.59
C VAL A 7 -18.98 6.01 1.95
N LYS A 8 -19.16 7.33 2.10
CA LYS A 8 -20.29 8.06 1.50
C LYS A 8 -20.31 7.93 -0.02
N LEU A 9 -19.16 8.10 -0.68
CA LEU A 9 -19.07 8.02 -2.14
C LEU A 9 -19.29 6.58 -2.63
N ALA A 10 -18.72 5.57 -1.94
CA ALA A 10 -18.91 4.18 -2.29
C ALA A 10 -20.38 3.73 -2.13
N ILE A 11 -21.06 4.15 -1.07
CA ILE A 11 -22.48 3.88 -0.90
C ILE A 11 -23.32 4.59 -1.99
N GLN A 12 -22.98 5.83 -2.33
CA GLN A 12 -23.66 6.54 -3.40
C GLN A 12 -23.50 5.85 -4.76
N GLU A 13 -22.34 5.25 -5.03
CA GLU A 13 -22.07 4.47 -6.25
C GLU A 13 -22.94 3.20 -6.31
N ASP A 14 -22.97 2.43 -5.21
CA ASP A 14 -23.55 1.07 -5.19
C ASP A 14 -25.05 1.06 -4.87
N VAL A 15 -25.52 1.91 -3.97
CA VAL A 15 -26.89 1.83 -3.44
C VAL A 15 -27.84 2.83 -4.11
N LYS A 16 -27.41 4.06 -4.39
CA LYS A 16 -28.25 5.14 -5.02
C LYS A 16 -29.66 5.23 -4.46
N LYS A 17 -30.65 4.68 -5.18
CA LYS A 17 -32.08 4.74 -4.81
C LYS A 17 -32.51 3.61 -3.86
N GLY A 18 -31.65 2.64 -3.58
CA GLY A 18 -31.91 1.56 -2.64
C GLY A 18 -31.37 0.21 -3.10
N ASP A 19 -31.12 -0.66 -2.15
CA ASP A 19 -30.84 -2.09 -2.38
C ASP A 19 -32.18 -2.82 -2.61
N HIS A 20 -32.58 -2.92 -3.87
CA HIS A 20 -33.86 -3.52 -4.25
C HIS A 20 -33.97 -4.99 -3.88
N SER A 21 -32.88 -5.75 -3.84
CA SER A 21 -32.88 -7.14 -3.40
C SER A 21 -33.28 -7.23 -1.93
N THR A 22 -32.59 -6.47 -1.07
CA THR A 22 -32.89 -6.42 0.35
C THR A 22 -34.29 -5.85 0.63
N LEU A 23 -34.65 -4.75 -0.03
CA LEU A 23 -35.96 -4.10 0.15
C LEU A 23 -37.14 -5.00 -0.26
N SER A 24 -36.94 -5.93 -1.21
CA SER A 24 -38.01 -6.81 -1.72
C SER A 24 -38.31 -8.00 -0.80
N CYS A 25 -37.34 -8.51 -0.04
CA CYS A 25 -37.50 -9.77 0.66
C CYS A 25 -37.14 -9.75 2.15
N ILE A 26 -36.50 -8.67 2.64
CA ILE A 26 -36.11 -8.60 4.06
C ILE A 26 -37.06 -7.67 4.82
N PRO A 27 -37.79 -8.18 5.85
CA PRO A 27 -38.63 -7.33 6.68
C PRO A 27 -37.83 -6.21 7.37
N LYS A 28 -38.37 -5.00 7.42
CA LYS A 28 -37.71 -3.82 8.02
C LYS A 28 -37.32 -4.02 9.50
N SER A 29 -38.04 -4.87 10.21
CA SER A 29 -37.78 -5.22 11.61
C SER A 29 -36.81 -6.41 11.78
N SER A 30 -36.33 -6.97 10.69
CA SER A 30 -35.43 -8.14 10.75
C SER A 30 -34.09 -7.79 11.38
N ILE A 31 -33.75 -8.48 12.45
CA ILE A 31 -32.44 -8.43 13.11
C ILE A 31 -31.72 -9.76 12.85
N GLY A 32 -30.44 -9.69 12.54
CA GLY A 32 -29.63 -10.86 12.26
C GLY A 32 -28.18 -10.66 12.60
N SER A 33 -27.42 -11.72 12.41
CA SER A 33 -25.97 -11.69 12.58
C SER A 33 -25.27 -12.33 11.38
N ALA A 34 -24.07 -11.85 11.09
CA ALA A 34 -23.21 -12.44 10.06
C ALA A 34 -21.77 -12.52 10.55
N LYS A 35 -21.02 -13.52 10.08
CA LYS A 35 -19.60 -13.73 10.37
C LYS A 35 -18.75 -13.62 9.11
N LEU A 36 -17.59 -12.95 9.22
CA LEU A 36 -16.60 -12.97 8.15
C LEU A 36 -15.78 -14.25 8.25
N LEU A 37 -15.90 -15.09 7.22
CA LEU A 37 -15.24 -16.39 7.11
C LEU A 37 -14.04 -16.28 6.15
N VAL A 38 -12.89 -16.74 6.60
CA VAL A 38 -11.66 -16.85 5.80
C VAL A 38 -11.74 -18.10 4.92
N LYS A 39 -11.45 -17.95 3.62
CA LYS A 39 -11.45 -19.03 2.64
C LYS A 39 -10.10 -19.26 1.96
N GLU A 40 -9.12 -18.43 2.30
CA GLU A 40 -7.76 -18.51 1.78
C GLU A 40 -6.76 -18.17 2.89
N ASN A 41 -5.61 -18.86 2.92
CA ASN A 41 -4.56 -18.61 3.91
C ASN A 41 -3.83 -17.29 3.60
N GLY A 42 -3.50 -16.51 4.62
CA GLY A 42 -2.78 -15.24 4.42
C GLY A 42 -2.66 -14.37 5.66
N ILE A 43 -2.61 -13.07 5.43
CA ILE A 43 -2.62 -12.04 6.47
C ILE A 43 -3.94 -11.29 6.38
N ILE A 44 -4.73 -11.32 7.44
CA ILE A 44 -5.98 -10.53 7.48
C ILE A 44 -5.67 -9.04 7.67
N SER A 45 -6.36 -8.18 6.93
CA SER A 45 -6.14 -6.73 6.98
C SER A 45 -7.42 -5.98 6.62
N GLY A 46 -7.71 -4.87 7.33
CA GLY A 46 -8.88 -4.04 7.12
C GLY A 46 -10.03 -4.31 8.11
N ILE A 47 -9.82 -5.07 9.19
CA ILE A 47 -10.86 -5.33 10.21
C ILE A 47 -11.29 -4.03 10.88
N ASN A 48 -10.33 -3.19 11.29
CA ASN A 48 -10.65 -1.91 11.90
C ASN A 48 -11.42 -1.00 10.94
N LEU A 49 -11.03 -1.00 9.67
CA LEU A 49 -11.72 -0.22 8.65
C LEU A 49 -13.13 -0.77 8.36
N ALA A 50 -13.33 -2.09 8.35
CA ALA A 50 -14.65 -2.68 8.24
C ALA A 50 -15.58 -2.22 9.37
N LYS A 51 -15.08 -2.17 10.60
CA LYS A 51 -15.81 -1.64 11.76
C LYS A 51 -16.23 -0.18 11.51
N GLU A 52 -15.31 0.64 11.01
CA GLU A 52 -15.62 2.04 10.68
C GLU A 52 -16.66 2.14 9.55
N ILE A 53 -16.56 1.33 8.51
CA ILE A 53 -17.52 1.31 7.39
C ILE A 53 -18.92 0.95 7.90
N PHE A 54 -19.06 -0.11 8.71
CA PHE A 54 -20.33 -0.48 9.32
C PHE A 54 -20.89 0.65 10.19
N ASN A 55 -20.06 1.23 11.05
CA ASN A 55 -20.47 2.32 11.94
C ASN A 55 -20.88 3.59 11.18
N CYS A 56 -20.19 3.93 10.09
CA CYS A 56 -20.55 5.08 9.24
C CYS A 56 -21.90 4.87 8.53
N TYR A 57 -22.25 3.63 8.18
CA TYR A 57 -23.50 3.31 7.51
C TYR A 57 -24.67 3.20 8.48
N ASP A 58 -24.51 2.43 9.55
CA ASP A 58 -25.50 2.24 10.60
C ASP A 58 -24.81 2.03 11.96
N SER A 59 -24.76 3.08 12.76
CA SER A 59 -24.11 3.09 14.07
C SER A 59 -24.76 2.15 15.12
N THR A 60 -25.93 1.55 14.81
CA THR A 60 -26.59 0.58 15.68
C THR A 60 -26.09 -0.85 15.49
N ILE A 61 -25.20 -1.09 14.50
CA ILE A 61 -24.60 -2.40 14.27
C ILE A 61 -23.55 -2.68 15.36
N ASP A 62 -23.72 -3.79 16.05
CA ASP A 62 -22.69 -4.33 16.95
C ASP A 62 -21.62 -5.07 16.13
N PHE A 63 -20.36 -4.68 16.32
CA PHE A 63 -19.20 -5.24 15.61
C PHE A 63 -18.24 -5.88 16.61
N LYS A 64 -18.17 -7.20 16.61
CA LYS A 64 -17.26 -7.99 17.45
C LYS A 64 -16.05 -8.48 16.65
N SER A 65 -14.89 -7.82 16.80
CA SER A 65 -13.61 -8.32 16.25
C SER A 65 -13.18 -9.59 17.00
N ILE A 66 -12.81 -10.63 16.26
CA ILE A 66 -12.24 -11.88 16.78
C ILE A 66 -10.74 -11.89 16.49
N LEU A 67 -10.34 -11.48 15.30
CA LEU A 67 -8.95 -11.33 14.86
C LEU A 67 -8.57 -9.85 14.82
N LYS A 68 -7.27 -9.60 14.67
CA LYS A 68 -6.70 -8.26 14.52
C LYS A 68 -5.97 -8.15 13.18
N ASP A 69 -5.91 -6.93 12.64
CA ASP A 69 -5.11 -6.64 11.44
C ASP A 69 -3.66 -7.10 11.62
N GLY A 70 -3.11 -7.75 10.60
CA GLY A 70 -1.75 -8.28 10.58
C GLY A 70 -1.61 -9.72 11.09
N GLN A 71 -2.67 -10.34 11.60
CA GLN A 71 -2.61 -11.74 12.02
C GLN A 71 -2.59 -12.69 10.80
N LYS A 72 -1.80 -13.76 10.91
CA LYS A 72 -1.87 -14.91 9.99
C LYS A 72 -3.20 -15.62 10.20
N VAL A 73 -3.83 -16.00 9.10
CA VAL A 73 -5.12 -16.68 9.09
C VAL A 73 -5.09 -17.92 8.21
N SER A 74 -5.96 -18.86 8.57
CA SER A 74 -6.16 -20.11 7.84
C SER A 74 -7.62 -20.25 7.39
N ILE A 75 -7.84 -21.10 6.40
CA ILE A 75 -9.18 -21.44 5.92
C ILE A 75 -10.05 -21.93 7.07
N GLY A 76 -11.25 -21.34 7.23
CA GLY A 76 -12.20 -21.65 8.29
C GLY A 76 -12.18 -20.67 9.48
N ASP A 77 -11.15 -19.82 9.60
CA ASP A 77 -11.11 -18.81 10.65
C ASP A 77 -12.26 -17.81 10.50
N VAL A 78 -12.74 -17.28 11.63
CA VAL A 78 -13.73 -16.22 11.70
C VAL A 78 -13.04 -14.93 12.13
N ALA A 79 -13.04 -13.91 11.26
CA ALA A 79 -12.32 -12.67 11.55
C ALA A 79 -13.12 -11.71 12.45
N PHE A 80 -14.43 -11.60 12.22
CA PHE A 80 -15.35 -10.82 13.06
C PHE A 80 -16.78 -11.31 12.92
N ILE A 81 -17.65 -10.85 13.82
CA ILE A 81 -19.10 -11.04 13.77
C ILE A 81 -19.75 -9.66 13.82
N VAL A 82 -20.80 -9.46 13.01
CA VAL A 82 -21.66 -8.28 13.03
C VAL A 82 -23.08 -8.69 13.38
N SER A 83 -23.77 -7.85 14.17
CA SER A 83 -25.16 -8.09 14.58
C SER A 83 -25.95 -6.78 14.54
N GLY A 84 -27.17 -6.82 14.03
CA GLY A 84 -28.01 -5.63 13.88
C GLY A 84 -29.09 -5.81 12.82
N LYS A 85 -29.56 -4.71 12.25
CA LYS A 85 -30.57 -4.77 11.18
C LYS A 85 -30.03 -5.58 9.98
N SER A 86 -30.75 -6.63 9.61
CA SER A 86 -30.37 -7.50 8.50
C SER A 86 -30.20 -6.71 7.20
N SER A 87 -31.06 -5.73 6.95
CA SER A 87 -30.95 -4.85 5.78
C SER A 87 -29.65 -4.04 5.74
N SER A 88 -29.22 -3.48 6.87
CA SER A 88 -27.97 -2.72 6.94
C SER A 88 -26.75 -3.61 6.69
N ILE A 89 -26.74 -4.83 7.27
CA ILE A 89 -25.64 -5.79 7.06
C ILE A 89 -25.53 -6.17 5.58
N LEU A 90 -26.64 -6.51 4.92
CA LEU A 90 -26.69 -6.95 3.53
C LEU A 90 -26.29 -5.83 2.55
N THR A 91 -26.81 -4.62 2.77
CA THR A 91 -26.52 -3.49 1.88
C THR A 91 -25.06 -3.09 1.86
N ILE A 92 -24.37 -3.17 3.02
CA ILE A 92 -22.95 -2.75 3.12
C ILE A 92 -21.95 -3.89 2.92
N GLU A 93 -22.42 -5.14 2.87
CA GLU A 93 -21.60 -6.36 2.78
C GLU A 93 -20.54 -6.26 1.68
N ARG A 94 -20.97 -5.87 0.45
CA ARG A 94 -20.08 -5.87 -0.69
C ARG A 94 -18.95 -4.87 -0.57
N LEU A 95 -19.23 -3.66 -0.09
CA LEU A 95 -18.20 -2.65 0.16
C LEU A 95 -17.17 -3.15 1.19
N VAL A 96 -17.64 -3.70 2.30
CA VAL A 96 -16.76 -4.26 3.34
C VAL A 96 -15.89 -5.37 2.78
N LEU A 97 -16.47 -6.32 2.03
CA LEU A 97 -15.72 -7.42 1.41
C LEU A 97 -14.68 -6.91 0.42
N ASN A 98 -15.03 -5.98 -0.47
CA ASN A 98 -14.09 -5.42 -1.45
C ASN A 98 -12.87 -4.79 -0.76
N VAL A 99 -13.09 -4.07 0.33
CA VAL A 99 -12.01 -3.43 1.09
C VAL A 99 -11.12 -4.47 1.78
N ILE A 100 -11.71 -5.41 2.55
CA ILE A 100 -10.94 -6.39 3.32
C ILE A 100 -10.22 -7.38 2.41
N GLN A 101 -10.86 -7.86 1.37
CA GLN A 101 -10.27 -8.77 0.38
C GLN A 101 -9.04 -8.15 -0.28
N ARG A 102 -9.15 -6.88 -0.69
CA ARG A 102 -8.07 -6.13 -1.30
C ARG A 102 -6.92 -5.89 -0.32
N MET A 103 -7.22 -5.39 0.87
CA MET A 103 -6.22 -5.10 1.88
C MET A 103 -5.50 -6.37 2.35
N SER A 104 -6.23 -7.46 2.60
CA SER A 104 -5.64 -8.73 3.02
C SER A 104 -4.72 -9.32 1.96
N ALA A 105 -5.10 -9.23 0.69
CA ALA A 105 -4.26 -9.66 -0.42
C ALA A 105 -2.94 -8.88 -0.50
N ILE A 106 -3.00 -7.54 -0.38
CA ILE A 106 -1.81 -6.68 -0.37
C ILE A 106 -0.92 -7.00 0.84
N SER A 107 -1.52 -7.14 2.03
CA SER A 107 -0.77 -7.48 3.25
C SER A 107 -0.11 -8.85 3.14
N THR A 108 -0.80 -9.83 2.56
CA THR A 108 -0.27 -11.18 2.33
C THR A 108 0.91 -11.14 1.37
N LEU A 109 0.75 -10.50 0.21
CA LEU A 109 1.83 -10.39 -0.76
C LEU A 109 3.03 -9.62 -0.18
N THR A 110 2.78 -8.51 0.52
CA THR A 110 3.85 -7.74 1.18
C THR A 110 4.61 -8.59 2.18
N ASN A 111 3.89 -9.38 3.01
CA ASN A 111 4.53 -10.28 3.97
C ASN A 111 5.39 -11.33 3.28
N MET A 112 5.00 -11.85 2.12
CA MET A 112 5.83 -12.78 1.35
C MET A 112 7.17 -12.14 0.95
N TYR A 113 7.17 -10.89 0.49
CA TYR A 113 8.41 -10.15 0.18
C TYR A 113 9.24 -9.90 1.43
N VAL A 114 8.63 -9.47 2.53
CA VAL A 114 9.32 -9.20 3.81
C VAL A 114 9.99 -10.47 4.35
N GLU A 115 9.31 -11.62 4.32
CA GLU A 115 9.87 -12.90 4.76
C GLU A 115 11.07 -13.34 3.89
N LYS A 116 11.10 -13.00 2.59
CA LYS A 116 12.28 -13.25 1.71
C LYS A 116 13.51 -12.46 2.15
N LEU A 117 13.32 -11.31 2.81
CA LEU A 117 14.41 -10.45 3.28
C LEU A 117 14.84 -10.72 4.73
N LYS A 118 14.31 -11.75 5.36
CA LYS A 118 14.64 -12.08 6.76
C LYS A 118 16.13 -12.30 6.95
N GLY A 119 16.72 -11.55 7.88
CA GLY A 119 18.18 -11.56 8.11
C GLY A 119 18.98 -10.60 7.22
N LEU A 120 18.33 -9.82 6.36
CA LEU A 120 18.92 -8.72 5.58
C LEU A 120 18.37 -7.37 6.07
N ASN A 121 19.10 -6.29 5.82
CA ASN A 121 18.75 -4.95 6.32
C ASN A 121 17.78 -4.19 5.41
N SER A 122 17.61 -4.62 4.17
CA SER A 122 16.77 -3.92 3.20
C SER A 122 15.29 -3.95 3.58
N LYS A 123 14.58 -2.86 3.30
CA LYS A 123 13.14 -2.68 3.57
C LYS A 123 12.35 -2.65 2.28
N ILE A 124 11.20 -3.32 2.27
CA ILE A 124 10.26 -3.29 1.14
C ILE A 124 9.44 -2.02 1.18
N LEU A 125 9.40 -1.30 0.04
CA LEU A 125 8.56 -0.12 -0.17
C LEU A 125 7.44 -0.40 -1.17
N ASP A 126 6.31 0.24 -0.94
CA ASP A 126 5.28 0.40 -1.97
C ASP A 126 5.67 1.49 -2.99
N THR A 127 4.75 1.83 -3.88
CA THR A 127 4.92 2.89 -4.86
C THR A 127 3.64 3.74 -4.96
N ARG A 128 3.59 4.66 -5.94
CA ARG A 128 2.36 5.37 -6.32
C ARG A 128 1.51 4.62 -7.35
N LYS A 129 1.89 3.41 -7.75
CA LYS A 129 1.12 2.54 -8.67
C LYS A 129 -0.05 1.88 -7.93
N THR A 130 -0.93 2.69 -7.36
CA THR A 130 -2.12 2.28 -6.60
C THR A 130 -3.38 2.49 -7.41
N THR A 131 -4.46 1.79 -7.06
CA THR A 131 -5.79 2.07 -7.58
C THR A 131 -6.18 3.52 -7.26
N PRO A 132 -6.66 4.31 -8.23
CA PRO A 132 -7.11 5.67 -7.97
C PRO A 132 -8.10 5.72 -6.81
N LEU A 133 -7.96 6.73 -5.93
CA LEU A 133 -8.74 6.95 -4.71
C LEU A 133 -8.56 5.91 -3.60
N ASN A 134 -7.99 4.72 -3.86
CA ASN A 134 -7.77 3.66 -2.86
C ASN A 134 -6.36 3.68 -2.24
N ARG A 135 -5.52 4.66 -2.56
CA ARG A 135 -4.12 4.71 -2.09
C ARG A 135 -3.97 4.61 -0.58
N PHE A 136 -4.84 5.25 0.18
CA PHE A 136 -4.79 5.22 1.65
C PHE A 136 -5.01 3.81 2.20
N LEU A 137 -5.92 3.02 1.60
CA LEU A 137 -6.18 1.63 1.96
C LEU A 137 -4.99 0.73 1.59
N GLU A 138 -4.50 0.86 0.34
CA GLU A 138 -3.45 0.01 -0.20
C GLU A 138 -2.11 0.23 0.52
N LYS A 139 -1.75 1.49 0.81
CA LYS A 139 -0.54 1.81 1.57
C LYS A 139 -0.64 1.39 3.04
N GLN A 140 -1.82 1.46 3.64
CA GLN A 140 -2.05 0.92 4.98
C GLN A 140 -1.87 -0.60 5.00
N ALA A 141 -2.39 -1.30 3.99
CA ALA A 141 -2.25 -2.74 3.85
C ALA A 141 -0.78 -3.17 3.70
N VAL A 142 0.04 -2.40 2.96
CA VAL A 142 1.49 -2.64 2.89
C VAL A 142 2.15 -2.57 4.26
N LYS A 143 1.83 -1.56 5.07
CA LYS A 143 2.35 -1.47 6.45
C LYS A 143 1.91 -2.65 7.33
N ILE A 144 0.65 -3.06 7.23
CA ILE A 144 0.12 -4.22 7.98
C ILE A 144 0.85 -5.50 7.57
N GLY A 145 1.23 -5.65 6.30
CA GLY A 145 2.03 -6.76 5.80
C GLY A 145 3.51 -6.74 6.21
N GLY A 146 3.97 -5.69 6.91
CA GLY A 146 5.35 -5.52 7.38
C GLY A 146 6.25 -4.72 6.43
N GLY A 147 5.71 -4.17 5.35
CA GLY A 147 6.42 -3.26 4.46
C GLY A 147 6.40 -1.80 4.94
N TYR A 148 6.97 -0.93 4.14
CA TYR A 148 7.04 0.52 4.40
C TYR A 148 6.42 1.28 3.24
N ASN A 149 5.99 2.52 3.51
CA ASN A 149 5.44 3.37 2.46
C ASN A 149 6.55 4.25 1.85
N HIS A 150 6.61 4.26 0.53
CA HIS A 150 7.23 5.34 -0.22
C HIS A 150 6.34 6.59 -0.16
N ARG A 151 6.78 7.72 -0.74
CA ARG A 151 5.99 8.96 -0.79
C ARG A 151 4.53 8.67 -1.11
N PHE A 152 3.64 9.37 -0.42
CA PHE A 152 2.20 9.20 -0.58
C PHE A 152 1.70 9.87 -1.86
N GLY A 153 2.21 11.06 -2.16
CA GLY A 153 1.79 11.85 -3.31
C GLY A 153 2.96 12.54 -4.02
N LEU A 154 2.66 13.65 -4.67
CA LEU A 154 3.67 14.52 -5.29
C LEU A 154 4.12 15.64 -4.36
N TYR A 155 3.51 15.73 -3.18
CA TYR A 155 3.62 16.85 -2.24
C TYR A 155 4.48 16.54 -1.00
N ASP A 156 4.73 15.28 -0.68
CA ASP A 156 5.39 14.86 0.55
C ASP A 156 6.86 14.43 0.37
N MET A 157 7.33 14.34 -0.88
CA MET A 157 8.72 14.06 -1.23
C MET A 157 8.95 14.38 -2.71
N ILE A 158 10.04 15.03 -3.04
CA ILE A 158 10.49 15.22 -4.41
C ILE A 158 11.14 13.92 -4.89
N MET A 159 10.80 13.49 -6.11
CA MET A 159 11.49 12.42 -6.82
C MET A 159 11.83 12.93 -8.23
N LEU A 160 13.11 13.13 -8.46
CA LEU A 160 13.64 13.51 -9.76
C LEU A 160 13.81 12.24 -10.60
N LYS A 161 12.95 12.10 -11.60
CA LYS A 161 12.94 10.99 -12.55
C LYS A 161 13.73 11.33 -13.79
N ASP A 162 14.00 10.33 -14.61
CA ASP A 162 14.66 10.46 -15.92
C ASP A 162 14.19 11.68 -16.72
N ASN A 163 12.89 11.80 -16.95
CA ASN A 163 12.32 12.93 -17.67
C ASN A 163 12.53 14.29 -16.98
N HIS A 164 12.51 14.34 -15.64
CA HIS A 164 12.80 15.59 -14.93
C HIS A 164 14.25 16.00 -15.13
N ILE A 165 15.18 15.03 -15.09
CA ILE A 165 16.62 15.25 -15.28
C ILE A 165 16.88 15.73 -16.71
N ASP A 166 16.31 15.03 -17.70
CA ASP A 166 16.52 15.35 -19.12
C ASP A 166 15.95 16.74 -19.48
N PHE A 167 14.74 17.08 -19.03
CA PHE A 167 14.15 18.41 -19.24
C PHE A 167 14.83 19.52 -18.41
N ALA A 168 15.46 19.21 -17.30
CA ALA A 168 16.21 20.21 -16.52
C ALA A 168 17.55 20.59 -17.17
N GLY A 169 18.09 19.73 -18.04
CA GLY A 169 19.39 19.89 -18.67
C GLY A 169 20.50 19.05 -18.04
N GLY A 170 20.14 18.02 -17.25
CA GLY A 170 21.04 17.08 -16.60
C GLY A 170 20.90 17.05 -15.08
N ILE A 171 21.65 16.13 -14.44
CA ILE A 171 21.61 15.89 -12.99
C ILE A 171 22.01 17.13 -12.18
N PRO A 172 23.14 17.84 -12.49
CA PRO A 172 23.51 19.01 -11.72
C PRO A 172 22.45 20.12 -11.74
N GLN A 173 21.90 20.41 -12.92
CA GLN A 173 20.85 21.42 -13.10
C GLN A 173 19.55 21.04 -12.41
N ALA A 174 19.19 19.75 -12.45
CA ALA A 174 17.99 19.25 -11.75
C ALA A 174 18.10 19.39 -10.24
N ILE A 175 19.24 19.01 -9.66
CA ILE A 175 19.49 19.09 -8.21
C ILE A 175 19.55 20.57 -7.77
N GLU A 176 20.28 21.43 -8.48
CA GLU A 176 20.40 22.85 -8.18
C GLU A 176 19.02 23.55 -8.18
N LYS A 177 18.27 23.40 -9.28
CA LYS A 177 16.92 23.97 -9.39
C LYS A 177 15.98 23.47 -8.30
N THR A 178 16.08 22.19 -7.94
CA THR A 178 15.25 21.59 -6.89
C THR A 178 15.58 22.17 -5.53
N ASN A 179 16.85 22.31 -5.17
CA ASN A 179 17.24 22.90 -3.90
C ASN A 179 16.85 24.39 -3.80
N ASN A 180 17.03 25.16 -4.87
CA ASN A 180 16.57 26.55 -4.96
C ASN A 180 15.05 26.64 -4.75
N TYR A 181 14.28 25.78 -5.42
CA TYR A 181 12.81 25.70 -5.24
C TYR A 181 12.43 25.44 -3.80
N LEU A 182 13.10 24.50 -3.08
CA LEU A 182 12.82 24.23 -1.67
C LEU A 182 13.09 25.45 -0.78
N ILE A 183 14.19 26.15 -1.02
CA ILE A 183 14.55 27.36 -0.27
C ILE A 183 13.53 28.47 -0.50
N GLU A 184 13.22 28.78 -1.76
CA GLU A 184 12.29 29.86 -2.14
C GLU A 184 10.86 29.62 -1.59
N ASN A 185 10.43 28.37 -1.56
CA ASN A 185 9.10 28.00 -1.08
C ASN A 185 9.06 27.60 0.41
N LYS A 186 10.20 27.63 1.11
CA LYS A 186 10.33 27.24 2.53
C LYS A 186 9.78 25.85 2.82
N LEU A 187 10.09 24.89 1.93
CA LEU A 187 9.66 23.50 2.03
C LEU A 187 10.77 22.65 2.65
N ASP A 188 10.40 21.84 3.65
CA ASP A 188 11.27 20.83 4.28
C ASP A 188 10.77 19.43 3.89
N ILE A 189 11.02 19.06 2.64
CA ILE A 189 10.68 17.73 2.10
C ILE A 189 11.91 17.09 1.48
N LYS A 190 12.00 15.76 1.59
CA LYS A 190 13.15 14.99 1.09
C LYS A 190 13.24 15.03 -0.43
N ILE A 191 14.46 14.91 -0.95
CA ILE A 191 14.75 14.75 -2.37
C ILE A 191 15.27 13.33 -2.60
N GLU A 192 14.66 12.63 -3.52
CA GLU A 192 15.15 11.40 -4.11
C GLU A 192 15.43 11.60 -5.59
N ILE A 193 16.50 10.99 -6.10
CA ILE A 193 16.86 11.04 -7.51
C ILE A 193 17.02 9.64 -8.08
N GLU A 194 16.39 9.41 -9.23
CA GLU A 194 16.48 8.18 -10.01
C GLU A 194 17.72 8.23 -10.90
N THR A 195 18.53 7.19 -10.89
CA THR A 195 19.74 7.04 -11.71
C THR A 195 19.65 5.80 -12.58
N ARG A 196 20.17 5.90 -13.82
CA ARG A 196 20.11 4.87 -14.87
C ARG A 196 21.39 4.05 -15.00
N ASN A 197 22.50 4.55 -14.44
CA ASN A 197 23.82 3.94 -14.53
C ASN A 197 24.79 4.49 -13.45
N LEU A 198 25.97 3.88 -13.33
CA LEU A 198 26.98 4.28 -12.34
C LEU A 198 27.57 5.68 -12.58
N GLU A 199 27.59 6.16 -13.81
CA GLU A 199 28.06 7.51 -14.13
C GLU A 199 27.11 8.56 -13.55
N GLU A 200 25.81 8.35 -13.66
CA GLU A 200 24.79 9.22 -13.02
C GLU A 200 24.88 9.17 -11.50
N VAL A 201 25.18 8.01 -10.90
CA VAL A 201 25.44 7.91 -9.43
C VAL A 201 26.62 8.80 -9.05
N ARG A 202 27.73 8.81 -9.82
CA ARG A 202 28.89 9.69 -9.54
C ARG A 202 28.52 11.16 -9.64
N GLN A 203 27.79 11.56 -10.68
CA GLN A 203 27.32 12.95 -10.84
C GLN A 203 26.45 13.39 -9.65
N VAL A 204 25.56 12.53 -9.17
CA VAL A 204 24.75 12.82 -7.99
C VAL A 204 25.61 13.00 -6.73
N LEU A 205 26.63 12.14 -6.55
CA LEU A 205 27.55 12.22 -5.41
C LEU A 205 28.40 13.52 -5.45
N GLU A 206 28.80 13.99 -6.63
CA GLU A 206 29.52 15.25 -6.83
C GLU A 206 28.64 16.46 -6.51
N CYS A 207 27.37 16.43 -6.89
CA CYS A 207 26.43 17.52 -6.63
C CYS A 207 26.00 17.59 -5.17
N GLY A 208 25.74 16.46 -4.53
CA GLY A 208 25.23 16.38 -3.16
C GLY A 208 23.80 16.91 -3.00
N ASN A 209 23.47 17.31 -1.77
CA ASN A 209 22.21 17.98 -1.42
C ASN A 209 20.94 17.22 -1.81
N ILE A 210 20.96 15.90 -1.63
CA ILE A 210 19.80 14.99 -1.81
C ILE A 210 19.68 14.08 -0.58
N HIS A 211 18.67 13.21 -0.52
CA HIS A 211 18.44 12.32 0.62
C HIS A 211 18.55 10.85 0.23
N ARG A 212 18.13 10.48 -0.99
CA ARG A 212 18.13 9.10 -1.47
C ARG A 212 18.51 9.03 -2.94
N ILE A 213 19.26 7.99 -3.29
CA ILE A 213 19.58 7.63 -4.67
C ILE A 213 18.85 6.34 -5.01
N MET A 214 17.95 6.40 -6.00
CA MET A 214 17.32 5.23 -6.57
C MET A 214 18.11 4.77 -7.80
N MET A 215 18.51 3.52 -7.78
CA MET A 215 19.17 2.83 -8.89
C MET A 215 18.11 1.98 -9.62
N ASP A 216 17.59 2.55 -10.73
CA ASP A 216 16.49 1.93 -11.48
C ASP A 216 16.99 0.97 -12.55
N ASN A 217 16.46 -0.25 -12.56
CA ASN A 217 16.81 -1.32 -13.50
C ASN A 217 18.30 -1.70 -13.55
N PHE A 218 19.04 -1.49 -12.46
CA PHE A 218 20.44 -1.93 -12.37
C PHE A 218 20.53 -3.46 -12.31
N ASN A 219 21.54 -4.02 -12.96
CA ASN A 219 21.94 -5.39 -12.70
C ASN A 219 22.63 -5.50 -11.32
N TYR A 220 22.73 -6.70 -10.76
CA TYR A 220 23.26 -6.89 -9.40
C TYR A 220 24.70 -6.43 -9.21
N LYS A 221 25.55 -6.55 -10.24
CA LYS A 221 26.95 -6.13 -10.19
C LYS A 221 27.06 -4.62 -10.06
N ASP A 222 26.36 -3.90 -10.93
CA ASP A 222 26.38 -2.43 -10.94
C ASP A 222 25.65 -1.87 -9.72
N LEU A 223 24.56 -2.51 -9.29
CA LEU A 223 23.87 -2.14 -8.05
C LEU A 223 24.79 -2.21 -6.83
N LYS A 224 25.53 -3.31 -6.68
CA LYS A 224 26.50 -3.49 -5.59
C LYS A 224 27.60 -2.43 -5.66
N THR A 225 28.15 -2.18 -6.86
CA THR A 225 29.15 -1.13 -7.08
C THR A 225 28.57 0.27 -6.72
N GLY A 226 27.31 0.56 -7.07
CA GLY A 226 26.63 1.81 -6.71
C GLY A 226 26.51 1.98 -5.20
N VAL A 227 26.08 0.94 -4.49
CA VAL A 227 26.02 0.95 -3.01
C VAL A 227 27.41 1.19 -2.40
N GLU A 228 28.46 0.53 -2.91
CA GLU A 228 29.84 0.74 -2.47
C GLU A 228 30.37 2.15 -2.76
N LEU A 229 29.97 2.78 -3.86
CA LEU A 229 30.30 4.17 -4.17
C LEU A 229 29.60 5.16 -3.23
N ILE A 230 28.31 4.93 -2.92
CA ILE A 230 27.51 5.81 -2.07
C ILE A 230 27.98 5.75 -0.60
N LYS A 231 28.50 4.61 -0.14
CA LYS A 231 29.14 4.41 1.20
C LYS A 231 28.28 4.89 2.37
N GLY A 232 26.96 4.81 2.29
CA GLY A 232 26.06 5.24 3.36
C GLY A 232 25.92 6.76 3.53
N VAL A 233 26.46 7.58 2.60
CA VAL A 233 26.28 9.04 2.61
C VAL A 233 24.80 9.39 2.34
N TYR A 234 24.15 8.64 1.47
CA TYR A 234 22.72 8.75 1.14
C TYR A 234 22.04 7.40 1.30
N GLU A 235 20.71 7.43 1.57
CA GLU A 235 19.88 6.24 1.50
C GLU A 235 19.91 5.69 0.05
N THR A 236 19.89 4.37 -0.08
CA THR A 236 19.93 3.66 -1.37
C THR A 236 18.63 2.92 -1.62
N GLU A 237 18.10 3.02 -2.84
CA GLU A 237 16.90 2.29 -3.26
C GLU A 237 17.15 1.54 -4.56
N ALA A 238 16.73 0.27 -4.63
CA ALA A 238 16.65 -0.50 -5.86
C ALA A 238 15.22 -0.50 -6.38
N SER A 239 15.07 -0.29 -7.69
CA SER A 239 13.79 -0.30 -8.40
C SER A 239 13.91 -1.00 -9.75
N GLY A 240 12.77 -1.33 -10.37
CA GLY A 240 12.68 -1.90 -11.72
C GLY A 240 12.51 -3.42 -11.75
N GLY A 241 11.31 -3.90 -12.14
CA GLY A 241 11.03 -5.32 -12.44
C GLY A 241 11.24 -6.33 -11.30
N ILE A 242 11.36 -5.87 -10.05
CA ILE A 242 11.67 -6.72 -8.89
C ILE A 242 10.45 -7.55 -8.49
N ASN A 243 10.65 -8.86 -8.32
CA ASN A 243 9.64 -9.83 -7.96
C ASN A 243 10.10 -10.77 -6.81
N LEU A 244 9.24 -11.70 -6.38
CA LEU A 244 9.53 -12.63 -5.26
C LEU A 244 10.76 -13.52 -5.47
N ASP A 245 11.13 -13.79 -6.73
CA ASP A 245 12.28 -14.64 -7.04
C ASP A 245 13.59 -13.85 -7.03
N THR A 246 13.52 -12.55 -7.33
CA THR A 246 14.69 -11.68 -7.51
C THR A 246 14.97 -10.78 -6.29
N VAL A 247 13.96 -10.45 -5.46
CA VAL A 247 14.05 -9.47 -4.37
C VAL A 247 15.21 -9.73 -3.40
N LYS A 248 15.48 -11.02 -3.08
CA LYS A 248 16.56 -11.39 -2.17
C LYS A 248 17.94 -11.02 -2.74
N ASN A 249 18.13 -11.20 -4.05
CA ASN A 249 19.40 -10.87 -4.72
C ASN A 249 19.64 -9.36 -4.72
N TYR A 250 18.59 -8.54 -4.92
CA TYR A 250 18.67 -7.08 -4.78
C TYR A 250 19.06 -6.68 -3.35
N ALA A 251 18.44 -7.28 -2.33
CA ALA A 251 18.77 -7.02 -0.94
C ALA A 251 20.22 -7.42 -0.58
N MET A 252 20.73 -8.52 -1.16
CA MET A 252 22.11 -8.95 -0.96
C MET A 252 23.15 -7.99 -1.56
N CYS A 253 22.75 -7.07 -2.44
CA CYS A 253 23.62 -5.99 -2.92
C CYS A 253 23.83 -4.89 -1.87
N GLY A 254 23.05 -4.89 -0.76
CA GLY A 254 23.23 -4.00 0.37
C GLY A 254 22.44 -2.69 0.30
N VAL A 255 21.41 -2.60 -0.55
CA VAL A 255 20.53 -1.43 -0.61
C VAL A 255 19.67 -1.30 0.66
N ASP A 256 19.33 -0.08 1.04
CA ASP A 256 18.46 0.18 2.21
C ASP A 256 17.00 -0.12 1.90
N TYR A 257 16.57 0.18 0.68
CA TYR A 257 15.17 0.04 0.26
C TYR A 257 15.04 -0.68 -1.09
N ILE A 258 13.92 -1.36 -1.24
CA ILE A 258 13.52 -2.03 -2.49
C ILE A 258 12.07 -1.68 -2.77
N SER A 259 11.79 -0.90 -3.80
CA SER A 259 10.42 -0.56 -4.19
C SER A 259 9.83 -1.60 -5.13
N VAL A 260 8.61 -2.04 -4.80
CA VAL A 260 7.90 -3.10 -5.53
C VAL A 260 6.50 -2.62 -5.89
N GLY A 261 6.30 -2.26 -7.16
CA GLY A 261 4.99 -1.82 -7.66
C GLY A 261 3.92 -2.92 -7.61
N ALA A 262 4.34 -4.19 -7.79
CA ALA A 262 3.43 -5.34 -7.80
C ALA A 262 2.63 -5.51 -6.50
N LEU A 263 3.09 -4.98 -5.37
CA LEU A 263 2.36 -5.00 -4.09
C LEU A 263 0.95 -4.42 -4.21
N THR A 264 0.74 -3.49 -5.12
CA THR A 264 -0.53 -2.77 -5.26
C THR A 264 -1.16 -2.89 -6.64
N HIS A 265 -0.38 -3.03 -7.73
CA HIS A 265 -0.97 -3.06 -9.07
C HIS A 265 -1.25 -4.47 -9.62
N SER A 266 -0.71 -5.55 -9.00
CA SER A 266 -0.83 -6.92 -9.51
C SER A 266 -1.19 -7.91 -8.40
N VAL A 267 -2.23 -7.61 -7.63
CA VAL A 267 -2.68 -8.43 -6.50
C VAL A 267 -4.05 -9.01 -6.80
N ASN A 268 -4.19 -10.33 -6.66
CA ASN A 268 -5.48 -11.01 -6.65
C ASN A 268 -6.13 -10.88 -5.28
N ASN A 269 -7.42 -10.52 -5.23
CA ASN A 269 -8.14 -10.38 -3.97
C ASN A 269 -8.20 -11.71 -3.20
N MET A 270 -7.99 -11.64 -1.88
CA MET A 270 -8.09 -12.79 -0.98
C MET A 270 -9.54 -13.29 -0.89
N ASP A 271 -9.77 -14.61 -0.93
CA ASP A 271 -11.12 -15.16 -0.82
C ASP A 271 -11.64 -15.10 0.63
N LEU A 272 -12.64 -14.24 0.83
CA LEU A 272 -13.33 -14.01 2.09
C LEU A 272 -14.83 -13.97 1.84
N SER A 273 -15.67 -14.42 2.78
CA SER A 273 -17.13 -14.31 2.64
C SER A 273 -17.80 -13.93 3.97
N LEU A 274 -18.79 -13.04 3.88
CA LEU A 274 -19.70 -12.75 4.98
C LEU A 274 -20.86 -13.75 4.95
N LYS A 275 -21.10 -14.48 6.02
CA LYS A 275 -22.13 -15.54 6.10
C LYS A 275 -23.08 -15.27 7.24
N ALA A 276 -24.38 -15.27 6.96
CA ALA A 276 -25.40 -15.19 7.99
C ALA A 276 -25.22 -16.32 9.03
N VAL A 277 -25.37 -15.97 10.29
CA VAL A 277 -25.39 -16.90 11.41
C VAL A 277 -26.84 -17.24 11.68
N LYS A 278 -27.19 -18.53 11.60
CA LYS A 278 -28.53 -19.04 11.92
C LYS A 278 -28.64 -19.23 13.43
#